data_4a00cf150609a56143c80ea0462ccda7
#
_entry.id   4a00cf150609a56143c80ea0462ccda7
#
_cell.length_a   1.000
_cell.length_b   1.000
_cell.length_c   1.000
_cell.angle_alpha   90.00
_cell.angle_beta   90.00
_cell.angle_gamma   90.00
#
_symmetry.space_group_name_H-M   'P 1'
#
loop_
_entity.id
_entity.type
_entity.pdbx_description
1 polymer ?
#
loop_
_entity_poly.entity_id
_entity_poly.type
_entity_poly.pdbx_seq_one_letter_code
_entity_poly.pdbx_strand_id
1 'polypeptide(L)'
;MFNSIKNLFRSGYKYHPDAIIIACYFNPQRNEYRKKAFDQWYDSIKHLNHFILEAVPAGSVAELPDIYGKIEHVQVDQMLWHKETLLNRIIDRVIEDGEFEYIFWLDTDIIFNNKNWLTLACHELQFHNVVQPFEYCVHLERDQKPEENWYIENGIRFEHGSILSLAKEEKVWRSFGANIRNNPKNAMSDNYDIHGHVGFAWGARTKYLRDIGGLYDKALIGGADHIMAHAFVGQIPCECIEKSFGYTDEIRNWSENAYTKNGRMLLNGIS
;
A
#
# COMPACT_ATOMS: atom_id res chain seq x y z
N MET A 1 -23.43 3.77 21.18
CA MET A 1 -22.14 3.86 20.48
C MET A 1 -22.20 4.64 19.14
N PHE A 2 -23.38 5.07 18.69
CA PHE A 2 -23.59 5.79 17.39
C PHE A 2 -23.47 7.32 17.45
N ASN A 3 -23.35 7.94 18.62
CA ASN A 3 -23.27 9.40 18.74
C ASN A 3 -21.86 10.00 18.64
N SER A 4 -20.80 9.18 18.60
CA SER A 4 -19.42 9.64 18.43
C SER A 4 -19.07 10.01 16.98
N ILE A 5 -19.79 9.44 16.00
CA ILE A 5 -19.48 9.59 14.58
C ILE A 5 -19.86 10.99 14.05
N LYS A 6 -20.91 11.62 14.60
CA LYS A 6 -21.36 12.95 14.15
C LYS A 6 -20.36 14.09 14.41
N ASN A 7 -19.40 13.90 15.32
CA ASN A 7 -18.36 14.92 15.61
C ASN A 7 -17.12 14.84 14.72
N LEU A 8 -16.94 13.77 13.93
CA LEU A 8 -15.83 13.59 13.00
C LEU A 8 -15.95 14.46 11.74
N PHE A 9 -17.14 14.91 11.39
CA PHE A 9 -17.37 15.74 10.18
C PHE A 9 -16.84 17.18 10.28
N ARG A 10 -16.27 17.60 11.42
CA ARG A 10 -15.70 18.94 11.62
C ARG A 10 -14.22 19.09 11.20
N SER A 11 -13.52 17.99 10.88
CA SER A 11 -12.07 18.01 10.61
C SER A 11 -11.67 18.07 9.13
N GLY A 12 -12.62 18.17 8.19
CA GLY A 12 -12.31 18.24 6.76
C GLY A 12 -11.93 16.89 6.11
N TYR A 13 -11.81 15.80 6.88
CA TYR A 13 -11.58 14.45 6.34
C TYR A 13 -12.91 13.79 6.01
N LYS A 14 -13.00 13.19 4.81
CA LYS A 14 -14.18 12.40 4.43
C LYS A 14 -14.01 10.97 4.95
N TYR A 15 -14.89 10.57 5.85
CA TYR A 15 -15.01 9.18 6.31
C TYR A 15 -15.68 8.33 5.23
N HIS A 16 -15.11 7.15 4.95
CA HIS A 16 -15.71 6.17 4.04
C HIS A 16 -16.06 4.89 4.84
N PRO A 17 -17.36 4.63 5.10
CA PRO A 17 -17.77 3.55 5.98
C PRO A 17 -17.44 2.16 5.44
N ASP A 18 -17.42 2.00 4.12
CA ASP A 18 -17.26 0.71 3.43
C ASP A 18 -15.79 0.34 3.19
N ALA A 19 -14.85 1.16 3.69
CA ALA A 19 -13.42 0.95 3.52
C ALA A 19 -12.71 0.74 4.86
N ILE A 20 -11.73 -0.18 4.87
CA ILE A 20 -10.83 -0.40 5.99
C ILE A 20 -9.38 -0.29 5.54
N ILE A 21 -8.55 0.34 6.37
CA ILE A 21 -7.09 0.39 6.23
C ILE A 21 -6.50 -0.73 7.08
N ILE A 22 -5.65 -1.55 6.50
CA ILE A 22 -4.90 -2.58 7.21
C ILE A 22 -3.40 -2.31 7.11
N ALA A 23 -2.67 -2.60 8.18
CA ALA A 23 -1.23 -2.42 8.20
C ALA A 23 -0.56 -3.40 9.14
N CYS A 24 0.74 -3.65 8.89
CA CYS A 24 1.60 -4.39 9.78
C CYS A 24 2.72 -3.49 10.31
N TYR A 25 2.98 -3.60 11.61
CA TYR A 25 4.09 -2.93 12.25
C TYR A 25 5.11 -3.95 12.77
N PHE A 26 6.39 -3.73 12.47
CA PHE A 26 7.49 -4.58 12.91
C PHE A 26 8.72 -3.74 13.20
N ASN A 27 9.08 -3.62 14.49
CA ASN A 27 10.21 -2.83 14.95
C ASN A 27 11.07 -3.61 15.97
N PRO A 28 11.69 -4.73 15.56
CA PRO A 28 12.38 -5.65 16.48
C PRO A 28 13.57 -5.00 17.19
N GLN A 29 14.15 -3.97 16.59
CA GLN A 29 15.31 -3.25 17.15
C GLN A 29 14.92 -2.01 17.95
N ARG A 30 13.63 -1.75 18.17
CA ARG A 30 13.14 -0.54 18.85
C ARG A 30 13.70 0.75 18.25
N ASN A 31 13.77 0.83 16.93
CA ASN A 31 14.24 2.02 16.24
C ASN A 31 13.26 3.17 16.45
N GLU A 32 13.70 4.23 17.11
CA GLU A 32 12.88 5.41 17.46
C GLU A 32 12.34 6.14 16.21
N TYR A 33 13.09 6.16 15.11
CA TYR A 33 12.62 6.78 13.86
C TYR A 33 11.47 6.01 13.25
N ARG A 34 11.53 4.66 13.28
CA ARG A 34 10.41 3.83 12.81
C ARG A 34 9.16 4.06 13.66
N LYS A 35 9.34 4.15 14.99
CA LYS A 35 8.23 4.46 15.89
C LYS A 35 7.66 5.85 15.62
N LYS A 36 8.50 6.86 15.45
CA LYS A 36 8.09 8.23 15.11
C LYS A 36 7.34 8.28 13.77
N ALA A 37 7.83 7.58 12.74
CA ALA A 37 7.16 7.49 11.44
C ALA A 37 5.79 6.82 11.58
N PHE A 38 5.70 5.72 12.34
CA PHE A 38 4.42 5.08 12.66
C PHE A 38 3.45 6.05 13.36
N ASP A 39 3.89 6.79 14.36
CA ASP A 39 3.04 7.73 15.09
C ASP A 39 2.47 8.83 14.17
N GLN A 40 3.30 9.37 13.28
CA GLN A 40 2.87 10.37 12.29
C GLN A 40 1.87 9.76 11.28
N TRP A 41 2.16 8.55 10.80
CA TRP A 41 1.25 7.81 9.93
C TRP A 41 -0.08 7.54 10.63
N TYR A 42 -0.04 7.01 11.86
CA TYR A 42 -1.25 6.72 12.64
C TYR A 42 -2.11 7.96 12.87
N ASP A 43 -1.48 9.08 13.22
CA ASP A 43 -2.18 10.36 13.38
C ASP A 43 -2.93 10.78 12.12
N SER A 44 -2.39 10.44 10.94
CA SER A 44 -3.01 10.76 9.66
C SER A 44 -4.23 9.88 9.32
N ILE A 45 -4.32 8.66 9.90
CA ILE A 45 -5.38 7.69 9.55
C ILE A 45 -6.30 7.31 10.72
N LYS A 46 -6.00 7.67 11.96
CA LYS A 46 -6.73 7.23 13.19
C LYS A 46 -8.22 7.54 13.20
N HIS A 47 -8.67 8.47 12.36
CA HIS A 47 -10.08 8.85 12.17
C HIS A 47 -10.81 7.96 11.16
N LEU A 48 -10.11 7.09 10.44
CA LEU A 48 -10.64 6.15 9.46
C LEU A 48 -10.80 4.76 10.09
N ASN A 49 -11.56 3.87 9.44
CA ASN A 49 -11.57 2.47 9.84
C ASN A 49 -10.21 1.85 9.60
N HIS A 50 -9.63 1.25 10.61
CA HIS A 50 -8.31 0.63 10.49
C HIS A 50 -8.17 -0.60 11.40
N PHE A 51 -7.25 -1.48 11.01
CA PHE A 51 -6.78 -2.60 11.83
C PHE A 51 -5.27 -2.76 11.63
N ILE A 52 -4.53 -2.85 12.73
CA ILE A 52 -3.07 -2.91 12.73
C ILE A 52 -2.64 -4.21 13.40
N LEU A 53 -1.67 -4.89 12.80
CA LEU A 53 -1.06 -6.08 13.36
C LEU A 53 0.40 -5.77 13.70
N GLU A 54 0.75 -5.80 14.99
CA GLU A 54 2.14 -5.69 15.42
C GLU A 54 2.76 -7.07 15.51
N ALA A 55 3.84 -7.29 14.73
CA ALA A 55 4.68 -8.47 14.88
C ALA A 55 5.68 -8.24 16.01
N VAL A 56 5.58 -9.02 17.07
CA VAL A 56 6.40 -8.91 18.28
C VAL A 56 7.37 -10.09 18.31
N PRO A 57 8.70 -9.85 18.34
CA PRO A 57 9.66 -10.94 18.48
C PRO A 57 9.41 -11.76 19.75
N ALA A 58 9.56 -13.07 19.67
CA ALA A 58 9.38 -13.97 20.80
C ALA A 58 10.21 -13.53 22.01
N GLY A 59 9.57 -13.48 23.17
CA GLY A 59 10.19 -13.01 24.43
C GLY A 59 10.29 -11.48 24.56
N SER A 60 9.84 -10.71 23.56
CA SER A 60 9.76 -9.25 23.63
C SER A 60 8.36 -8.79 24.05
N VAL A 61 8.28 -7.54 24.51
CA VAL A 61 7.02 -6.84 24.83
C VAL A 61 6.57 -6.06 23.60
N ALA A 62 5.27 -5.97 23.35
CA ALA A 62 4.71 -5.12 22.31
C ALA A 62 5.12 -3.65 22.48
N GLU A 63 5.31 -2.94 21.39
CA GLU A 63 5.67 -1.53 21.39
C GLU A 63 4.46 -0.62 21.24
N LEU A 64 3.41 -1.11 20.56
CA LEU A 64 2.19 -0.35 20.34
C LEU A 64 1.20 -0.59 21.47
N PRO A 65 0.82 0.44 22.24
CA PRO A 65 -0.20 0.33 23.28
C PRO A 65 -1.61 0.36 22.69
N ASP A 66 -2.58 -0.14 23.45
CA ASP A 66 -4.01 -0.21 23.06
C ASP A 66 -4.65 1.14 22.69
N ILE A 67 -4.00 2.27 23.02
CA ILE A 67 -4.48 3.61 22.65
C ILE A 67 -4.56 3.85 21.15
N TYR A 68 -3.85 3.05 20.35
CA TYR A 68 -3.89 3.12 18.89
C TYR A 68 -5.12 2.43 18.27
N GLY A 69 -6.10 2.02 19.07
CA GLY A 69 -7.34 1.45 18.58
C GLY A 69 -7.25 -0.04 18.30
N LYS A 70 -7.71 -0.49 17.13
CA LYS A 70 -7.74 -1.92 16.79
C LYS A 70 -6.35 -2.43 16.45
N ILE A 71 -5.59 -2.83 17.47
CA ILE A 71 -4.27 -3.45 17.33
C ILE A 71 -4.32 -4.88 17.84
N GLU A 72 -3.75 -5.79 17.10
CA GLU A 72 -3.44 -7.15 17.55
C GLU A 72 -1.93 -7.36 17.59
N HIS A 73 -1.43 -8.00 18.62
CA HIS A 73 -0.04 -8.36 18.78
C HIS A 73 0.15 -9.84 18.45
N VAL A 74 1.06 -10.14 17.52
CA VAL A 74 1.39 -11.50 17.11
C VAL A 74 2.84 -11.79 17.46
N GLN A 75 3.05 -12.82 18.30
CA GLN A 75 4.40 -13.30 18.59
C GLN A 75 4.97 -13.99 17.35
N VAL A 76 6.20 -13.64 16.98
CA VAL A 76 6.94 -14.21 15.85
C VAL A 76 8.26 -14.78 16.32
N ASP A 77 8.50 -16.06 16.00
CA ASP A 77 9.72 -16.76 16.41
C ASP A 77 10.93 -16.40 15.54
N GLN A 78 10.67 -15.89 14.34
CA GLN A 78 11.70 -15.54 13.37
C GLN A 78 11.76 -14.04 13.13
N MET A 79 12.98 -13.53 12.96
CA MET A 79 13.23 -12.11 12.68
C MET A 79 13.05 -11.75 11.20
N LEU A 80 12.28 -12.53 10.47
CA LEU A 80 11.92 -12.27 9.08
C LEU A 80 10.71 -11.35 9.00
N TRP A 81 10.66 -10.53 7.95
CA TRP A 81 9.53 -9.67 7.67
C TRP A 81 8.45 -10.44 6.90
N HIS A 82 7.36 -10.77 7.56
CA HIS A 82 6.23 -11.53 7.01
C HIS A 82 5.03 -10.62 6.70
N LYS A 83 5.28 -9.47 6.05
CA LYS A 83 4.25 -8.44 5.82
C LYS A 83 2.98 -9.02 5.21
N GLU A 84 3.09 -9.67 4.07
CA GLU A 84 1.94 -10.16 3.32
C GLU A 84 1.20 -11.29 4.04
N THR A 85 1.93 -12.19 4.71
CA THR A 85 1.32 -13.25 5.53
C THR A 85 0.49 -12.67 6.67
N LEU A 86 0.99 -11.63 7.33
CA LEU A 86 0.28 -10.96 8.41
C LEU A 86 -0.91 -10.15 7.89
N LEU A 87 -0.74 -9.47 6.74
CA LEU A 87 -1.85 -8.77 6.07
C LEU A 87 -2.94 -9.74 5.63
N ASN A 88 -2.60 -10.92 5.07
CA ASN A 88 -3.56 -11.95 4.70
C ASN A 88 -4.39 -12.40 5.90
N ARG A 89 -3.80 -12.53 7.08
CA ARG A 89 -4.52 -12.85 8.30
C ARG A 89 -5.59 -11.80 8.67
N ILE A 90 -5.31 -10.52 8.41
CA ILE A 90 -6.31 -9.45 8.59
C ILE A 90 -7.35 -9.52 7.47
N ILE A 91 -6.92 -9.72 6.22
CA ILE A 91 -7.80 -9.83 5.06
C ILE A 91 -8.83 -10.94 5.25
N ASP A 92 -8.40 -12.12 5.70
CA ASP A 92 -9.29 -13.25 5.97
C ASP A 92 -10.40 -12.88 6.97
N ARG A 93 -10.06 -12.20 8.06
CA ARG A 93 -11.04 -11.71 9.05
C ARG A 93 -12.00 -10.70 8.45
N VAL A 94 -11.48 -9.73 7.69
CA VAL A 94 -12.33 -8.72 7.04
C VAL A 94 -13.30 -9.37 6.04
N ILE A 95 -12.85 -10.42 5.35
CA ILE A 95 -13.68 -11.21 4.44
C ILE A 95 -14.76 -11.99 5.21
N GLU A 96 -14.40 -12.60 6.35
CA GLU A 96 -15.33 -13.35 7.20
C GLU A 96 -16.38 -12.45 7.83
N ASP A 97 -15.98 -11.27 8.32
CA ASP A 97 -16.89 -10.28 8.92
C ASP A 97 -17.84 -9.66 7.88
N GLY A 98 -17.41 -9.52 6.63
CA GLY A 98 -18.25 -9.05 5.52
C GLY A 98 -18.70 -7.59 5.61
N GLU A 99 -18.09 -6.78 6.48
CA GLU A 99 -18.51 -5.39 6.75
C GLU A 99 -17.94 -4.37 5.73
N PHE A 100 -16.83 -4.70 5.05
CA PHE A 100 -16.10 -3.76 4.21
C PHE A 100 -16.05 -4.21 2.74
N GLU A 101 -16.38 -3.29 1.83
CA GLU A 101 -16.27 -3.51 0.39
C GLU A 101 -14.85 -3.32 -0.15
N TYR A 102 -14.04 -2.50 0.56
CA TYR A 102 -12.71 -2.10 0.12
C TYR A 102 -11.70 -2.29 1.24
N ILE A 103 -10.55 -2.89 0.89
CA ILE A 103 -9.41 -3.07 1.79
C ILE A 103 -8.23 -2.31 1.22
N PHE A 104 -7.60 -1.47 2.06
CA PHE A 104 -6.37 -0.76 1.73
C PHE A 104 -5.25 -1.24 2.63
N TRP A 105 -4.15 -1.74 2.04
CA TRP A 105 -2.95 -2.10 2.78
C TRP A 105 -1.86 -1.06 2.56
N LEU A 106 -1.38 -0.50 3.67
CA LEU A 106 -0.48 0.64 3.69
C LEU A 106 0.81 0.29 4.44
N ASP A 107 1.93 0.83 3.97
CA ASP A 107 3.13 0.92 4.79
C ASP A 107 2.92 1.96 5.90
N THR A 108 3.53 1.71 7.07
CA THR A 108 3.27 2.49 8.30
C THR A 108 4.18 3.72 8.46
N ASP A 109 4.72 4.22 7.35
CA ASP A 109 5.62 5.36 7.28
C ASP A 109 5.28 6.32 6.13
N ILE A 110 4.05 6.24 5.61
CA ILE A 110 3.57 7.09 4.51
C ILE A 110 2.53 8.11 5.00
N ILE A 111 2.50 9.28 4.37
CA ILE A 111 1.48 10.30 4.63
C ILE A 111 0.93 10.78 3.29
N PHE A 112 -0.40 10.75 3.16
CA PHE A 112 -1.08 11.30 1.99
C PHE A 112 -1.28 12.82 2.15
N ASN A 113 -0.77 13.59 1.21
CA ASN A 113 -1.03 15.03 1.17
C ASN A 113 -2.48 15.34 0.80
N ASN A 114 -3.06 14.56 -0.11
CA ASN A 114 -4.45 14.69 -0.48
C ASN A 114 -5.36 14.04 0.58
N LYS A 115 -6.01 14.84 1.39
CA LYS A 115 -6.91 14.37 2.46
C LYS A 115 -8.15 13.61 1.96
N ASN A 116 -8.46 13.71 0.67
CA ASN A 116 -9.57 12.97 0.04
C ASN A 116 -9.10 11.67 -0.63
N TRP A 117 -7.86 11.24 -0.44
CA TRP A 117 -7.27 10.09 -1.12
C TRP A 117 -8.13 8.82 -1.02
N LEU A 118 -8.67 8.52 0.16
CA LEU A 118 -9.49 7.33 0.40
C LEU A 118 -10.81 7.38 -0.40
N THR A 119 -11.47 8.55 -0.42
CA THR A 119 -12.71 8.74 -1.20
C THR A 119 -12.46 8.57 -2.70
N LEU A 120 -11.36 9.13 -3.21
CA LEU A 120 -10.98 9.00 -4.61
C LEU A 120 -10.65 7.55 -4.95
N ALA A 121 -9.89 6.87 -4.08
CA ALA A 121 -9.55 5.47 -4.25
C ALA A 121 -10.78 4.55 -4.25
N CYS A 122 -11.72 4.75 -3.33
CA CYS A 122 -12.99 4.01 -3.31
C CYS A 122 -13.83 4.28 -4.57
N HIS A 123 -13.82 5.51 -5.09
CA HIS A 123 -14.49 5.83 -6.35
C HIS A 123 -13.88 5.04 -7.51
N GLU A 124 -12.55 5.00 -7.63
CA GLU A 124 -11.87 4.23 -8.66
C GLU A 124 -12.11 2.72 -8.52
N LEU A 125 -12.20 2.21 -7.29
CA LEU A 125 -12.53 0.80 -7.03
C LEU A 125 -13.97 0.42 -7.45
N GLN A 126 -14.84 1.36 -7.80
CA GLN A 126 -16.11 1.02 -8.46
C GLN A 126 -15.91 0.51 -9.88
N PHE A 127 -14.82 0.89 -10.53
CA PHE A 127 -14.49 0.54 -11.93
C PHE A 127 -13.31 -0.42 -12.04
N HIS A 128 -12.46 -0.49 -11.00
CA HIS A 128 -11.24 -1.30 -10.95
C HIS A 128 -11.27 -2.23 -9.75
N ASN A 129 -10.63 -3.38 -9.85
CA ASN A 129 -10.51 -4.30 -8.72
C ASN A 129 -9.35 -3.94 -7.78
N VAL A 130 -8.32 -3.25 -8.32
CA VAL A 130 -7.11 -2.86 -7.60
C VAL A 130 -6.71 -1.45 -7.99
N VAL A 131 -6.24 -0.66 -7.03
CA VAL A 131 -5.71 0.70 -7.24
C VAL A 131 -4.45 0.93 -6.42
N GLN A 132 -3.57 1.81 -6.92
CA GLN A 132 -2.57 2.48 -6.08
C GLN A 132 -3.09 3.88 -5.74
N PRO A 133 -3.35 4.21 -4.47
CA PRO A 133 -4.02 5.45 -4.08
C PRO A 133 -3.09 6.66 -4.05
N PHE A 134 -2.11 6.72 -4.95
CA PHE A 134 -1.21 7.86 -5.15
C PHE A 134 -0.68 7.89 -6.57
N GLU A 135 -0.35 9.07 -7.08
CA GLU A 135 0.32 9.23 -8.37
C GLU A 135 1.82 9.40 -8.20
N TYR A 136 2.24 10.15 -7.19
CA TYR A 136 3.65 10.39 -6.89
C TYR A 136 3.95 10.13 -5.43
N CYS A 137 5.16 9.70 -5.16
CA CYS A 137 5.70 9.58 -3.81
C CYS A 137 7.05 10.30 -3.71
N VAL A 138 7.31 10.86 -2.54
CA VAL A 138 8.54 11.56 -2.21
C VAL A 138 9.18 10.86 -1.02
N HIS A 139 10.43 10.46 -1.17
CA HIS A 139 11.22 9.95 -0.06
C HIS A 139 11.78 11.12 0.74
N LEU A 140 11.26 11.31 1.94
CA LEU A 140 11.72 12.37 2.84
C LEU A 140 13.09 12.03 3.44
N GLU A 141 13.91 13.05 3.62
CA GLU A 141 15.13 12.94 4.42
C GLU A 141 14.79 12.84 5.91
N ARG A 142 15.79 12.41 6.68
CA ARG A 142 15.67 12.37 8.13
C ARG A 142 15.28 13.76 8.66
N ASP A 143 14.25 13.80 9.50
CA ASP A 143 13.71 15.02 10.11
C ASP A 143 13.04 16.02 9.13
N GLN A 144 12.95 15.70 7.85
CA GLN A 144 12.17 16.46 6.89
C GLN A 144 10.68 16.25 7.16
N LYS A 145 9.92 17.36 7.17
CA LYS A 145 8.46 17.30 7.32
C LYS A 145 7.79 17.31 5.95
N PRO A 146 6.71 16.54 5.76
CA PRO A 146 5.88 16.67 4.56
C PRO A 146 5.17 18.02 4.58
N GLU A 147 5.44 18.87 3.61
CA GLU A 147 4.77 20.16 3.43
C GLU A 147 3.67 20.03 2.39
N GLU A 148 2.53 20.69 2.62
CA GLU A 148 1.30 20.52 1.86
C GLU A 148 1.45 20.91 0.37
N ASN A 149 2.42 21.75 0.02
CA ASN A 149 2.66 22.26 -1.34
C ASN A 149 4.11 22.05 -1.82
N TRP A 150 4.80 21.08 -1.25
CA TRP A 150 6.23 20.87 -1.50
C TRP A 150 6.58 20.81 -3.00
N TYR A 151 5.78 20.12 -3.82
CA TYR A 151 6.02 20.01 -5.27
C TYR A 151 5.88 21.34 -6.01
N ILE A 152 4.93 22.18 -5.58
CA ILE A 152 4.63 23.46 -6.22
C ILE A 152 5.71 24.48 -5.88
N GLU A 153 6.14 24.52 -4.64
CA GLU A 153 7.12 25.47 -4.12
C GLU A 153 8.54 25.19 -4.63
N ASN A 154 8.92 23.92 -4.78
CA ASN A 154 10.22 23.52 -5.29
C ASN A 154 10.28 23.42 -6.82
N GLY A 155 9.23 23.82 -7.53
CA GLY A 155 9.25 23.98 -8.98
C GLY A 155 9.33 22.68 -9.78
N ILE A 156 8.89 21.57 -9.23
CA ILE A 156 8.79 20.30 -9.97
C ILE A 156 7.73 20.47 -11.05
N ARG A 157 8.17 20.65 -12.28
CA ARG A 157 7.30 20.70 -13.46
C ARG A 157 7.28 19.35 -14.13
N PHE A 158 6.08 18.87 -14.40
CA PHE A 158 5.86 17.66 -15.17
C PHE A 158 5.72 18.04 -16.64
N GLU A 159 6.77 17.79 -17.43
CA GLU A 159 6.69 17.92 -18.89
C GLU A 159 6.57 16.53 -19.50
N HIS A 160 5.49 16.29 -20.26
CA HIS A 160 5.26 15.11 -21.09
C HIS A 160 5.34 13.75 -20.39
N GLY A 161 4.90 13.66 -19.13
CA GLY A 161 4.78 12.37 -18.43
C GLY A 161 6.11 11.75 -17.94
N SER A 162 7.23 12.42 -18.15
CA SER A 162 8.50 12.06 -17.54
C SER A 162 8.78 12.95 -16.33
N ILE A 163 9.11 12.34 -15.22
CA ILE A 163 9.72 13.05 -14.09
C ILE A 163 11.11 13.45 -14.56
N LEU A 164 11.36 14.77 -14.71
CA LEU A 164 12.65 15.29 -15.09
C LEU A 164 13.76 14.87 -14.11
N SER A 165 15.02 14.98 -14.53
CA SER A 165 16.22 14.58 -13.76
C SER A 165 16.26 15.12 -12.32
N LEU A 166 15.65 16.26 -12.04
CA LEU A 166 15.44 16.81 -10.69
C LEU A 166 14.70 15.85 -9.75
N ALA A 167 13.76 15.06 -10.26
CA ALA A 167 13.05 14.10 -9.46
C ALA A 167 13.96 12.98 -8.89
N LYS A 168 15.00 12.59 -9.62
CA LYS A 168 15.97 11.61 -9.12
C LYS A 168 16.82 12.17 -7.98
N GLU A 169 17.24 13.42 -8.09
CA GLU A 169 18.00 14.09 -7.02
C GLU A 169 17.14 14.35 -5.79
N GLU A 170 15.84 14.59 -5.97
CA GLU A 170 14.90 14.87 -4.90
C GLU A 170 14.09 13.65 -4.45
N LYS A 171 14.42 12.45 -4.95
CA LYS A 171 13.79 11.18 -4.55
C LYS A 171 12.26 11.16 -4.75
N VAL A 172 11.80 11.71 -5.87
CA VAL A 172 10.40 11.70 -6.30
C VAL A 172 10.18 10.58 -7.30
N TRP A 173 9.17 9.75 -7.05
CA TRP A 173 8.85 8.62 -7.90
C TRP A 173 7.38 8.63 -8.30
N ARG A 174 7.11 8.24 -9.53
CA ARG A 174 5.74 7.99 -9.96
C ARG A 174 5.30 6.58 -9.56
N SER A 175 4.02 6.40 -9.21
CA SER A 175 3.48 5.08 -8.91
C SER A 175 3.45 4.19 -10.16
N PHE A 176 3.52 2.89 -9.95
CA PHE A 176 3.38 1.88 -10.99
C PHE A 176 2.04 2.05 -11.73
N GLY A 177 0.93 2.17 -10.99
CA GLY A 177 -0.40 2.35 -11.56
C GLY A 177 -0.52 3.59 -12.46
N ALA A 178 0.04 4.74 -12.03
CA ALA A 178 0.03 5.95 -12.84
C ALA A 178 0.88 5.82 -14.12
N ASN A 179 2.02 5.13 -14.05
CA ASN A 179 2.84 4.87 -15.22
C ASN A 179 2.14 3.95 -16.22
N ILE A 180 1.49 2.88 -15.73
CA ILE A 180 0.74 1.94 -16.58
C ILE A 180 -0.46 2.61 -17.23
N ARG A 181 -1.19 3.45 -16.52
CA ARG A 181 -2.30 4.23 -17.06
C ARG A 181 -1.88 5.06 -18.27
N ASN A 182 -0.70 5.67 -18.21
CA ASN A 182 -0.21 6.51 -19.30
C ASN A 182 0.36 5.69 -20.47
N ASN A 183 1.06 4.60 -20.16
CA ASN A 183 1.61 3.69 -21.16
C ASN A 183 1.70 2.26 -20.61
N PRO A 184 0.76 1.37 -20.95
CA PRO A 184 0.75 -0.02 -20.47
C PRO A 184 2.04 -0.80 -20.76
N LYS A 185 2.81 -0.42 -21.79
CA LYS A 185 4.09 -1.06 -22.10
C LYS A 185 5.16 -0.79 -21.04
N ASN A 186 4.98 0.22 -20.21
CA ASN A 186 5.92 0.52 -19.13
C ASN A 186 6.00 -0.60 -18.09
N ALA A 187 4.91 -1.37 -17.91
CA ALA A 187 4.92 -2.54 -17.03
C ALA A 187 5.92 -3.62 -17.46
N MET A 188 6.26 -3.66 -18.76
CA MET A 188 7.22 -4.63 -19.31
C MET A 188 8.68 -4.24 -19.07
N SER A 189 8.93 -3.03 -18.58
CA SER A 189 10.29 -2.57 -18.33
C SER A 189 10.86 -3.18 -17.05
N ASP A 190 12.11 -3.60 -17.10
CA ASP A 190 12.90 -4.02 -15.93
C ASP A 190 13.53 -2.83 -15.18
N ASN A 191 13.23 -1.62 -15.60
CA ASN A 191 13.75 -0.39 -15.02
C ASN A 191 12.68 0.30 -14.15
N TYR A 192 12.96 0.44 -12.85
CA TYR A 192 12.11 1.13 -11.89
C TYR A 192 11.74 2.56 -12.30
N ASP A 193 12.64 3.29 -12.91
CA ASP A 193 12.39 4.64 -13.42
C ASP A 193 11.30 4.67 -14.50
N ILE A 194 11.09 3.54 -15.18
CA ILE A 194 10.11 3.41 -16.26
C ILE A 194 8.79 2.85 -15.72
N HIS A 195 8.82 1.73 -14.98
CA HIS A 195 7.57 1.13 -14.49
C HIS A 195 7.04 1.77 -13.20
N GLY A 196 7.87 2.53 -12.50
CA GLY A 196 7.45 3.30 -11.32
C GLY A 196 7.47 2.50 -10.02
N HIS A 197 7.07 3.16 -8.94
CA HIS A 197 7.13 2.62 -7.59
C HIS A 197 5.99 1.62 -7.33
N VAL A 198 6.32 0.42 -6.90
CA VAL A 198 5.39 -0.70 -6.69
C VAL A 198 4.91 -0.86 -5.25
N GLY A 199 5.53 -0.20 -4.28
CA GLY A 199 5.22 -0.32 -2.85
C GLY A 199 4.32 0.78 -2.30
N PHE A 200 4.39 0.99 -1.00
CA PHE A 200 3.77 2.00 -0.14
C PHE A 200 2.29 1.79 0.16
N ALA A 201 1.43 1.82 -0.83
CA ALA A 201 -0.01 1.82 -0.63
C ALA A 201 -0.74 1.15 -1.79
N TRP A 202 -1.69 0.33 -1.46
CA TRP A 202 -2.58 -0.35 -2.39
C TRP A 202 -3.99 -0.41 -1.82
N GLY A 203 -4.97 -0.52 -2.69
CA GLY A 203 -6.34 -0.81 -2.32
C GLY A 203 -6.98 -1.78 -3.29
N ALA A 204 -7.89 -2.60 -2.80
CA ALA A 204 -8.63 -3.54 -3.63
C ALA A 204 -10.07 -3.74 -3.14
N ARG A 205 -10.91 -4.24 -4.02
CA ARG A 205 -12.22 -4.78 -3.63
C ARG A 205 -12.03 -6.01 -2.75
N THR A 206 -12.72 -6.09 -1.64
CA THR A 206 -12.70 -7.26 -0.74
C THR A 206 -13.07 -8.53 -1.48
N LYS A 207 -14.07 -8.45 -2.38
CA LYS A 207 -14.44 -9.59 -3.24
C LYS A 207 -13.27 -10.07 -4.10
N TYR A 208 -12.51 -9.16 -4.69
CA TYR A 208 -11.36 -9.53 -5.52
C TYR A 208 -10.28 -10.23 -4.70
N LEU A 209 -9.93 -9.71 -3.52
CA LEU A 209 -8.95 -10.36 -2.64
C LEU A 209 -9.40 -11.76 -2.22
N ARG A 210 -10.69 -11.94 -1.93
CA ARG A 210 -11.27 -13.26 -1.68
C ARG A 210 -11.09 -14.21 -2.87
N ASP A 211 -11.40 -13.73 -4.07
CA ASP A 211 -11.39 -14.54 -5.29
C ASP A 211 -9.98 -14.99 -5.70
N ILE A 212 -8.95 -14.21 -5.36
CA ILE A 212 -7.54 -14.54 -5.63
C ILE A 212 -6.83 -15.26 -4.48
N GLY A 213 -7.47 -15.37 -3.31
CA GLY A 213 -6.87 -16.01 -2.11
C GLY A 213 -5.90 -15.13 -1.35
N GLY A 214 -6.10 -13.79 -1.36
CA GLY A 214 -5.26 -12.83 -0.64
C GLY A 214 -4.05 -12.35 -1.44
N LEU A 215 -3.12 -11.69 -0.75
CA LEU A 215 -1.87 -11.18 -1.29
C LEU A 215 -0.85 -12.31 -1.50
N TYR A 216 0.12 -12.11 -2.39
CA TYR A 216 1.22 -13.05 -2.58
C TYR A 216 2.15 -13.03 -1.35
N ASP A 217 2.14 -14.07 -0.54
CA ASP A 217 2.84 -14.15 0.76
C ASP A 217 4.07 -15.06 0.79
N LYS A 218 4.55 -15.50 -0.39
CA LYS A 218 5.72 -16.41 -0.47
C LYS A 218 7.06 -15.68 -0.65
N ALA A 219 7.04 -14.34 -0.81
CA ALA A 219 8.26 -13.54 -0.94
C ALA A 219 8.83 -13.18 0.46
N LEU A 220 9.40 -14.14 1.15
CA LEU A 220 9.85 -14.00 2.55
C LEU A 220 10.96 -12.98 2.79
N ILE A 221 11.69 -12.57 1.77
CA ILE A 221 12.78 -11.59 1.86
C ILE A 221 12.39 -10.22 1.28
N GLY A 222 11.10 -9.98 1.03
CA GLY A 222 10.57 -8.78 0.41
C GLY A 222 10.35 -8.91 -1.10
N GLY A 223 9.79 -7.86 -1.72
CA GLY A 223 9.51 -7.82 -3.14
C GLY A 223 8.15 -8.38 -3.57
N ALA A 224 7.29 -8.75 -2.63
CA ALA A 224 5.92 -9.18 -2.94
C ALA A 224 5.14 -8.09 -3.68
N ASP A 225 5.29 -6.82 -3.28
CA ASP A 225 4.66 -5.68 -3.98
C ASP A 225 5.03 -5.65 -5.47
N HIS A 226 6.29 -6.00 -5.82
CA HIS A 226 6.75 -6.04 -7.20
C HIS A 226 6.07 -7.17 -7.99
N ILE A 227 6.03 -8.38 -7.41
CA ILE A 227 5.34 -9.53 -8.02
C ILE A 227 3.86 -9.20 -8.21
N MET A 228 3.20 -8.69 -7.18
CA MET A 228 1.78 -8.34 -7.21
C MET A 228 1.46 -7.27 -8.24
N ALA A 229 2.25 -6.19 -8.30
CA ALA A 229 2.04 -5.11 -9.27
C ALA A 229 2.04 -5.61 -10.71
N HIS A 230 3.04 -6.40 -11.10
CA HIS A 230 3.12 -6.99 -12.44
C HIS A 230 2.02 -8.02 -12.68
N ALA A 231 1.66 -8.83 -11.68
CA ALA A 231 0.59 -9.82 -11.80
C ALA A 231 -0.77 -9.16 -12.07
N PHE A 232 -1.09 -8.07 -11.36
CA PHE A 232 -2.37 -7.36 -11.53
C PHE A 232 -2.61 -6.86 -12.95
N VAL A 233 -1.55 -6.56 -13.69
CA VAL A 233 -1.63 -6.13 -15.10
C VAL A 233 -1.32 -7.22 -16.12
N GLY A 234 -1.08 -8.44 -15.65
CA GLY A 234 -0.80 -9.59 -16.52
C GLY A 234 0.58 -9.56 -17.18
N GLN A 235 1.54 -8.93 -16.54
CA GLN A 235 2.92 -8.79 -17.03
C GLN A 235 3.91 -9.72 -16.30
N ILE A 236 3.49 -10.95 -16.10
CA ILE A 236 4.34 -12.05 -15.62
C ILE A 236 4.22 -13.21 -16.64
N PRO A 237 5.35 -13.75 -17.13
CA PRO A 237 6.74 -13.43 -16.75
C PRO A 237 7.19 -12.05 -17.22
N CYS A 238 8.04 -11.39 -16.43
CA CYS A 238 8.79 -10.22 -16.86
C CYS A 238 10.25 -10.33 -16.38
N GLU A 239 11.14 -9.66 -17.07
CA GLU A 239 12.58 -9.79 -16.85
C GLU A 239 13.00 -9.37 -15.43
N CYS A 240 12.38 -8.34 -14.87
CA CYS A 240 12.67 -7.89 -13.50
C CYS A 240 12.27 -8.91 -12.44
N ILE A 241 11.15 -9.59 -12.60
CA ILE A 241 10.71 -10.65 -11.67
C ILE A 241 11.62 -11.87 -11.82
N GLU A 242 11.93 -12.29 -13.05
CA GLU A 242 12.79 -13.44 -13.31
C GLU A 242 14.19 -13.24 -12.73
N LYS A 243 14.78 -12.05 -12.90
CA LYS A 243 16.11 -11.72 -12.36
C LYS A 243 16.12 -11.67 -10.82
N SER A 244 15.04 -11.18 -10.18
CA SER A 244 15.03 -10.94 -8.74
C SER A 244 14.55 -12.12 -7.91
N PHE A 245 13.60 -12.90 -8.43
CA PHE A 245 12.90 -13.96 -7.68
C PHE A 245 12.93 -15.33 -8.36
N GLY A 246 13.31 -15.38 -9.65
CA GLY A 246 13.03 -16.54 -10.50
C GLY A 246 11.54 -16.62 -10.84
N TYR A 247 11.21 -17.33 -11.90
CA TYR A 247 9.81 -17.54 -12.30
C TYR A 247 9.34 -18.92 -11.84
N THR A 248 9.03 -19.04 -10.54
CA THR A 248 8.57 -20.29 -9.93
C THR A 248 7.12 -20.60 -10.30
N ASP A 249 6.72 -21.86 -10.15
CA ASP A 249 5.32 -22.29 -10.38
C ASP A 249 4.35 -21.59 -9.41
N GLU A 250 4.80 -21.27 -8.19
CA GLU A 250 4.00 -20.54 -7.20
C GLU A 250 3.71 -19.10 -7.67
N ILE A 251 4.74 -18.38 -8.14
CA ILE A 251 4.57 -17.04 -8.72
C ILE A 251 3.65 -17.10 -9.93
N ARG A 252 3.87 -18.07 -10.83
CA ARG A 252 3.05 -18.25 -12.03
C ARG A 252 1.58 -18.46 -11.69
N ASN A 253 1.29 -19.45 -10.87
CA ASN A 253 -0.08 -19.86 -10.53
C ASN A 253 -0.85 -18.73 -9.83
N TRP A 254 -0.20 -18.06 -8.86
CA TRP A 254 -0.82 -16.92 -8.18
C TRP A 254 -1.06 -15.76 -9.14
N SER A 255 -0.10 -15.45 -10.00
CA SER A 255 -0.18 -14.32 -10.95
C SER A 255 -1.24 -14.54 -12.01
N GLU A 256 -1.36 -15.74 -12.56
CA GLU A 256 -2.41 -16.09 -13.52
C GLU A 256 -3.80 -15.99 -12.90
N ASN A 257 -3.95 -16.45 -11.65
CA ASN A 257 -5.20 -16.30 -10.91
C ASN A 257 -5.54 -14.83 -10.67
N ALA A 258 -4.60 -14.04 -10.18
CA ALA A 258 -4.78 -12.61 -9.91
C ALA A 258 -5.18 -11.84 -11.17
N TYR A 259 -4.49 -12.05 -12.29
CA TYR A 259 -4.80 -11.41 -13.56
C TYR A 259 -6.15 -11.84 -14.13
N THR A 260 -6.44 -13.13 -14.14
CA THR A 260 -7.70 -13.67 -14.65
C THR A 260 -8.89 -13.14 -13.86
N LYS A 261 -8.78 -13.09 -12.54
CA LYS A 261 -9.84 -12.55 -11.67
C LYS A 261 -9.95 -11.03 -11.74
N ASN A 262 -8.88 -10.33 -12.11
CA ASN A 262 -8.93 -8.89 -12.36
C ASN A 262 -9.78 -8.53 -13.59
N GLY A 263 -10.13 -9.51 -14.43
CA GLY A 263 -10.97 -9.29 -15.61
C GLY A 263 -10.28 -8.44 -16.68
N ARG A 264 -8.95 -8.44 -16.71
CA ARG A 264 -8.10 -7.61 -17.58
C ARG A 264 -8.30 -6.10 -17.38
N MET A 265 -8.76 -5.70 -16.20
CA MET A 265 -8.88 -4.28 -15.87
C MET A 265 -7.50 -3.71 -15.60
N LEU A 266 -7.18 -2.58 -16.23
CA LEU A 266 -5.93 -1.90 -15.97
C LEU A 266 -5.93 -1.32 -14.54
N LEU A 267 -4.76 -1.37 -13.92
CA LEU A 267 -4.50 -0.72 -12.66
C LEU A 267 -4.61 0.80 -12.82
N ASN A 268 -5.19 1.49 -11.86
CA ASN A 268 -5.20 2.94 -11.84
C ASN A 268 -4.35 3.49 -10.70
N GLY A 269 -3.58 4.52 -10.99
CA GLY A 269 -2.92 5.35 -9.99
C GLY A 269 -3.68 6.65 -9.83
N ILE A 270 -3.90 7.09 -8.61
CA ILE A 270 -4.72 8.24 -8.27
C ILE A 270 -3.81 9.39 -7.86
N SER A 271 -4.09 10.57 -8.37
CA SER A 271 -3.39 11.82 -8.01
C SER A 271 -4.01 12.50 -6.80
#